data_d20ed76c344b6a2b0d38bbbdb3699cf9
#
_entry.id   d20ed76c344b6a2b0d38bbbdb3699cf9
#
_cell.length_a   1.000
_cell.length_b   1.000
_cell.length_c   1.000
_cell.angle_alpha   90.00
_cell.angle_beta   90.00
_cell.angle_gamma   90.00
#
_symmetry.space_group_name_H-M   'P 1'
#
loop_
_entity.id
_entity.type
_entity.pdbx_description
1 polymer ?
#
loop_
_entity_poly.entity_id
_entity_poly.type
_entity_poly.pdbx_seq_one_letter_code
_entity_poly.pdbx_strand_id
1 'polypeptide(L)'
;MTQFPEPGPQTADPAVLFARYLDFYRETVIRKVTSLSEEERRNSRLPSGWTPLGLLFHLACMERRWFVWGFLGEDVDDPWPDSQDSPDQPWRVPEVLTLDAVVTMLREVAGRTGRVLEQEPLDRQAPPGPRFTGEPATLAWICFHVLQEYARHAGHLDIAVELAGGPLGE
;
A
#
# COMPACT_ATOMS: atom_id res chain seq x y z
N MET A 1 -21.12 -0.19 10.87
CA MET A 1 -19.66 -0.33 10.66
C MET A 1 -18.99 0.90 11.22
N THR A 2 -17.97 0.75 12.07
CA THR A 2 -17.21 1.89 12.58
C THR A 2 -16.27 2.33 11.46
N GLN A 3 -16.53 3.47 10.85
CA GLN A 3 -15.62 4.05 9.87
C GLN A 3 -14.33 4.44 10.58
N PHE A 4 -13.18 4.07 10.03
CA PHE A 4 -11.91 4.55 10.55
C PHE A 4 -11.83 6.05 10.26
N PRO A 5 -11.73 6.92 11.27
CA PRO A 5 -11.87 8.35 11.05
C PRO A 5 -10.68 8.90 10.28
N GLU A 6 -10.96 9.81 9.34
CA GLU A 6 -9.91 10.61 8.71
C GLU A 6 -9.10 11.38 9.78
N PRO A 7 -7.79 11.57 9.59
CA PRO A 7 -6.96 12.32 10.53
C PRO A 7 -7.52 13.71 10.82
N GLY A 8 -7.60 14.05 12.10
CA GLY A 8 -8.19 15.32 12.54
C GLY A 8 -7.41 16.54 12.03
N PRO A 9 -8.11 17.65 11.69
CA PRO A 9 -7.52 18.84 11.05
C PRO A 9 -6.56 19.61 11.97
N GLN A 10 -6.47 19.25 13.24
CA GLN A 10 -5.59 19.90 14.23
C GLN A 10 -4.17 19.28 14.24
N THR A 11 -3.90 18.23 13.47
CA THR A 11 -2.57 17.61 13.42
C THR A 11 -1.63 18.50 12.60
N ALA A 12 -0.71 19.17 13.28
CA ALA A 12 0.21 20.12 12.66
C ALA A 12 1.57 19.49 12.27
N ASP A 13 1.98 18.42 12.95
CA ASP A 13 3.21 17.70 12.65
C ASP A 13 3.05 16.88 11.36
N PRO A 14 3.85 17.15 10.30
CA PRO A 14 3.72 16.45 9.03
C PRO A 14 4.05 14.96 9.12
N ALA A 15 4.99 14.53 9.97
CA ALA A 15 5.32 13.11 10.13
C ALA A 15 4.15 12.34 10.77
N VAL A 16 3.55 12.93 11.81
CA VAL A 16 2.34 12.39 12.45
C VAL A 16 1.17 12.38 11.46
N LEU A 17 1.05 13.41 10.63
CA LEU A 17 -0.01 13.48 9.62
C LEU A 17 0.15 12.38 8.57
N PHE A 18 1.37 12.16 8.06
CA PHE A 18 1.66 11.05 7.15
C PHE A 18 1.34 9.69 7.77
N ALA A 19 1.79 9.43 9.00
CA ALA A 19 1.50 8.17 9.69
C ALA A 19 0.00 7.90 9.77
N ARG A 20 -0.79 8.91 10.20
CA ARG A 20 -2.25 8.78 10.35
C ARG A 20 -2.98 8.60 9.01
N TYR A 21 -2.58 9.32 7.95
CA TYR A 21 -3.19 9.14 6.63
C TYR A 21 -2.84 7.79 6.01
N LEU A 22 -1.61 7.31 6.19
CA LEU A 22 -1.24 5.98 5.74
C LEU A 22 -2.05 4.90 6.47
N ASP A 23 -2.25 5.02 7.78
CA ASP A 23 -3.10 4.10 8.54
C ASP A 23 -4.57 4.17 8.10
N PHE A 24 -5.10 5.37 7.88
CA PHE A 24 -6.45 5.56 7.34
C PHE A 24 -6.65 4.83 6.01
N TYR A 25 -5.72 4.98 5.07
CA TYR A 25 -5.83 4.30 3.78
C TYR A 25 -5.61 2.79 3.88
N ARG A 26 -4.67 2.32 4.70
CA ARG A 26 -4.46 0.87 4.93
C ARG A 26 -5.73 0.20 5.45
N GLU A 27 -6.35 0.77 6.48
CA GLU A 27 -7.59 0.22 7.02
C GLU A 27 -8.75 0.33 6.01
N THR A 28 -8.79 1.39 5.22
CA THR A 28 -9.79 1.55 4.16
C THR A 28 -9.66 0.46 3.11
N VAL A 29 -8.47 0.21 2.55
CA VAL A 29 -8.26 -0.81 1.52
C VAL A 29 -8.45 -2.23 2.06
N ILE A 30 -8.00 -2.52 3.30
CA ILE A 30 -8.24 -3.81 3.97
C ILE A 30 -9.74 -4.05 4.12
N ARG A 31 -10.48 -3.09 4.66
CA ARG A 31 -11.94 -3.19 4.86
C ARG A 31 -12.67 -3.45 3.55
N LYS A 32 -12.33 -2.73 2.49
CA LYS A 32 -12.94 -2.89 1.16
C LYS A 32 -12.70 -4.30 0.60
N VAL A 33 -11.47 -4.79 0.61
CA VAL A 33 -11.18 -6.15 0.13
C VAL A 33 -11.82 -7.22 1.03
N THR A 34 -11.85 -7.01 2.35
CA THR A 34 -12.47 -7.94 3.30
C THR A 34 -13.98 -8.05 3.10
N SER A 35 -14.66 -7.00 2.64
CA SER A 35 -16.11 -7.01 2.38
C SER A 35 -16.54 -7.88 1.21
N LEU A 36 -15.62 -8.29 0.35
CA LEU A 36 -15.87 -9.14 -0.81
C LEU A 36 -15.83 -10.62 -0.46
N SER A 37 -16.52 -11.46 -1.22
CA SER A 37 -16.37 -12.91 -1.16
C SER A 37 -14.97 -13.34 -1.65
N GLU A 38 -14.54 -14.56 -1.31
CA GLU A 38 -13.26 -15.09 -1.78
C GLU A 38 -13.17 -15.12 -3.31
N GLU A 39 -14.28 -15.46 -3.97
CA GLU A 39 -14.38 -15.45 -5.42
C GLU A 39 -14.15 -14.03 -5.99
N GLU A 40 -14.85 -13.02 -5.47
CA GLU A 40 -14.76 -11.64 -5.94
C GLU A 40 -13.38 -11.01 -5.66
N ARG A 41 -12.73 -11.41 -4.57
CA ARG A 41 -11.36 -10.96 -4.27
C ARG A 41 -10.35 -11.39 -5.33
N ARG A 42 -10.55 -12.55 -5.95
CA ARG A 42 -9.65 -13.16 -6.92
C ARG A 42 -10.07 -12.97 -8.37
N ASN A 43 -11.26 -12.44 -8.61
CA ASN A 43 -11.78 -12.16 -9.94
C ASN A 43 -11.64 -10.67 -10.29
N SER A 44 -11.36 -10.43 -11.57
CA SER A 44 -11.39 -9.08 -12.12
C SER A 44 -12.70 -8.85 -12.88
N ARG A 45 -13.36 -7.75 -12.57
CA ARG A 45 -14.50 -7.25 -13.33
C ARG A 45 -14.11 -6.13 -14.30
N LEU A 46 -12.81 -5.86 -14.41
CA LEU A 46 -12.25 -4.79 -15.22
C LEU A 46 -11.47 -5.36 -16.41
N PRO A 47 -11.50 -4.71 -17.58
CA PRO A 47 -10.73 -5.14 -18.76
C PRO A 47 -9.22 -5.24 -18.52
N SER A 48 -8.69 -4.44 -17.59
CA SER A 48 -7.27 -4.46 -17.19
C SER A 48 -6.85 -5.71 -16.41
N GLY A 49 -7.81 -6.52 -15.93
CA GLY A 49 -7.54 -7.85 -15.38
C GLY A 49 -7.02 -7.90 -13.94
N TRP A 50 -6.72 -6.76 -13.27
CA TRP A 50 -6.29 -6.80 -11.88
C TRP A 50 -7.43 -7.18 -10.92
N THR A 51 -7.08 -7.81 -9.82
CA THR A 51 -8.04 -8.29 -8.81
C THR A 51 -7.94 -7.48 -7.52
N PRO A 52 -9.02 -7.39 -6.71
CA PRO A 52 -8.96 -6.71 -5.41
C PRO A 52 -7.86 -7.24 -4.49
N LEU A 53 -7.66 -8.56 -4.42
CA LEU A 53 -6.57 -9.16 -3.65
C LEU A 53 -5.20 -8.82 -4.24
N GLY A 54 -5.09 -8.78 -5.57
CA GLY A 54 -3.87 -8.37 -6.28
C GLY A 54 -3.47 -6.94 -5.97
N LEU A 55 -4.45 -6.03 -5.93
CA LEU A 55 -4.19 -4.64 -5.57
C LEU A 55 -3.77 -4.51 -4.11
N LEU A 56 -4.39 -5.22 -3.17
CA LEU A 56 -3.98 -5.19 -1.76
C LEU A 56 -2.56 -5.75 -1.59
N PHE A 57 -2.21 -6.84 -2.28
CA PHE A 57 -0.86 -7.38 -2.29
C PHE A 57 0.15 -6.41 -2.88
N HIS A 58 -0.20 -5.75 -4.00
CA HIS A 58 0.62 -4.70 -4.60
C HIS A 58 0.92 -3.57 -3.61
N LEU A 59 -0.08 -3.10 -2.85
CA LEU A 59 0.12 -2.04 -1.85
C LEU A 59 1.09 -2.46 -0.74
N ALA A 60 1.01 -3.71 -0.26
CA ALA A 60 1.95 -4.23 0.73
C ALA A 60 3.38 -4.31 0.16
N CYS A 61 3.54 -4.80 -1.08
CA CYS A 61 4.83 -4.86 -1.76
C CYS A 61 5.37 -3.46 -2.08
N MET A 62 4.52 -2.54 -2.53
CA MET A 62 4.86 -1.16 -2.83
C MET A 62 5.40 -0.45 -1.58
N GLU A 63 4.69 -0.52 -0.46
CA GLU A 63 5.15 0.10 0.78
C GLU A 63 6.47 -0.50 1.27
N ARG A 64 6.66 -1.84 1.21
CA ARG A 64 7.91 -2.51 1.51
C ARG A 64 9.06 -2.00 0.61
N ARG A 65 8.81 -1.84 -0.70
CA ARG A 65 9.81 -1.33 -1.65
C ARG A 65 10.29 0.08 -1.30
N TRP A 66 9.38 0.95 -0.87
CA TRP A 66 9.73 2.34 -0.59
C TRP A 66 10.37 2.53 0.79
N PHE A 67 9.82 1.92 1.83
CA PHE A 67 10.32 2.13 3.19
C PHE A 67 11.44 1.16 3.58
N VAL A 68 11.27 -0.13 3.32
CA VAL A 68 12.24 -1.14 3.79
C VAL A 68 13.43 -1.22 2.85
N TRP A 69 13.20 -1.52 1.59
CA TRP A 69 14.27 -1.63 0.61
C TRP A 69 14.84 -0.27 0.20
N GLY A 70 13.99 0.75 0.03
CA GLY A 70 14.41 2.09 -0.36
C GLY A 70 15.00 2.89 0.79
N PHE A 71 14.17 3.32 1.74
CA PHE A 71 14.60 4.26 2.78
C PHE A 71 15.54 3.64 3.82
N LEU A 72 15.25 2.42 4.29
CA LEU A 72 16.14 1.73 5.24
C LEU A 72 17.37 1.10 4.56
N GLY A 73 17.34 0.90 3.24
CA GLY A 73 18.43 0.27 2.48
C GLY A 73 18.64 -1.20 2.81
N GLU A 74 17.62 -1.85 3.36
CA GLU A 74 17.71 -3.26 3.73
C GLU A 74 17.54 -4.18 2.54
N ASP A 75 18.27 -5.28 2.51
CA ASP A 75 18.06 -6.33 1.52
C ASP A 75 16.69 -6.95 1.68
N VAL A 76 15.97 -7.09 0.59
CA VAL A 76 14.68 -7.78 0.53
C VAL A 76 14.74 -8.86 -0.55
N ASP A 77 14.33 -10.07 -0.17
CA ASP A 77 14.14 -11.14 -1.15
C ASP A 77 13.03 -10.71 -2.09
N ASP A 78 13.24 -10.84 -3.38
CA ASP A 78 12.31 -10.45 -4.43
C ASP A 78 11.61 -9.09 -4.15
N PRO A 79 12.19 -7.96 -4.57
CA PRO A 79 11.57 -6.64 -4.36
C PRO A 79 10.28 -6.44 -5.16
N TRP A 80 10.02 -7.29 -6.16
CA TRP A 80 8.91 -7.15 -7.11
C TRP A 80 8.03 -8.40 -7.23
N PRO A 81 7.58 -9.03 -6.12
CA PRO A 81 6.86 -10.30 -6.16
C PRO A 81 5.45 -10.15 -6.75
N ASP A 82 4.94 -8.93 -6.82
CA ASP A 82 3.66 -8.53 -7.40
C ASP A 82 3.76 -8.20 -8.90
N SER A 83 4.96 -8.13 -9.46
CA SER A 83 5.17 -7.80 -10.87
C SER A 83 5.04 -9.03 -11.76
N GLN A 84 4.68 -8.78 -13.01
CA GLN A 84 4.72 -9.75 -14.10
C GLN A 84 5.72 -9.29 -15.17
N ASP A 85 5.97 -10.12 -16.17
CA ASP A 85 6.97 -9.88 -17.21
C ASP A 85 6.69 -8.66 -18.11
N SER A 86 5.44 -8.15 -18.08
CA SER A 86 5.02 -6.98 -18.84
C SER A 86 4.37 -5.94 -17.93
N PRO A 87 4.68 -4.63 -18.11
CA PRO A 87 4.04 -3.55 -17.37
C PRO A 87 2.52 -3.44 -17.58
N ASP A 88 2.02 -4.00 -18.69
CA ASP A 88 0.61 -3.98 -19.05
C ASP A 88 -0.19 -5.14 -18.42
N GLN A 89 0.49 -6.03 -17.71
CA GLN A 89 -0.16 -7.16 -17.05
C GLN A 89 -0.63 -6.77 -15.63
N PRO A 90 -1.75 -7.36 -15.16
CA PRO A 90 -2.23 -7.13 -13.81
C PRO A 90 -1.23 -7.65 -12.78
N TRP A 91 -1.32 -7.14 -11.55
CA TRP A 91 -0.47 -7.61 -10.45
C TRP A 91 -0.62 -9.11 -10.23
N ARG A 92 0.52 -9.76 -10.05
CA ARG A 92 0.57 -11.19 -9.75
C ARG A 92 0.22 -11.41 -8.28
N VAL A 93 -0.67 -12.36 -8.03
CA VAL A 93 -0.95 -12.89 -6.69
C VAL A 93 -0.65 -14.38 -6.69
N PRO A 94 0.30 -14.89 -5.89
CA PRO A 94 0.48 -16.33 -5.75
C PRO A 94 -0.82 -17.01 -5.31
N GLU A 95 -1.18 -18.13 -5.92
CA GLU A 95 -2.43 -18.84 -5.62
C GLU A 95 -2.56 -19.26 -4.16
N VAL A 96 -1.43 -19.58 -3.53
CA VAL A 96 -1.38 -19.99 -2.11
C VAL A 96 -1.55 -18.82 -1.14
N LEU A 97 -1.50 -17.57 -1.63
CA LEU A 97 -1.55 -16.40 -0.77
C LEU A 97 -3.00 -16.08 -0.37
N THR A 98 -3.28 -16.15 0.92
CA THR A 98 -4.59 -15.84 1.49
C THR A 98 -4.74 -14.35 1.80
N LEU A 99 -5.99 -13.87 1.95
CA LEU A 99 -6.24 -12.50 2.42
C LEU A 99 -5.54 -12.22 3.75
N ASP A 100 -5.63 -13.13 4.71
CA ASP A 100 -5.02 -12.96 6.04
C ASP A 100 -3.50 -12.84 5.97
N ALA A 101 -2.86 -13.59 5.07
CA ALA A 101 -1.42 -13.49 4.84
C ALA A 101 -1.04 -12.11 4.25
N VAL A 102 -1.80 -11.61 3.29
CA VAL A 102 -1.57 -10.26 2.70
C VAL A 102 -1.79 -9.16 3.75
N VAL A 103 -2.85 -9.25 4.54
CA VAL A 103 -3.13 -8.29 5.62
C VAL A 103 -2.02 -8.32 6.68
N THR A 104 -1.54 -9.50 7.05
CA THR A 104 -0.42 -9.64 8.00
C THR A 104 0.84 -8.97 7.44
N MET A 105 1.20 -9.28 6.19
CA MET A 105 2.34 -8.66 5.51
C MET A 105 2.22 -7.12 5.48
N LEU A 106 1.05 -6.59 5.15
CA LEU A 106 0.81 -5.15 5.12
C LEU A 106 0.98 -4.52 6.51
N ARG A 107 0.44 -5.15 7.56
CA ARG A 107 0.57 -4.67 8.94
C ARG A 107 2.01 -4.71 9.47
N GLU A 108 2.79 -5.72 9.10
CA GLU A 108 4.21 -5.81 9.43
C GLU A 108 5.00 -4.65 8.81
N VAL A 109 4.78 -4.38 7.53
CA VAL A 109 5.39 -3.25 6.83
C VAL A 109 4.94 -1.92 7.44
N ALA A 110 3.64 -1.76 7.71
CA ALA A 110 3.08 -0.58 8.35
C ALA A 110 3.74 -0.27 9.71
N GLY A 111 3.98 -1.31 10.52
CA GLY A 111 4.71 -1.16 11.79
C GLY A 111 6.15 -0.69 11.59
N ARG A 112 6.80 -1.05 10.49
CA ARG A 112 8.14 -0.56 10.13
C ARG A 112 8.10 0.89 9.68
N THR A 113 7.16 1.23 8.79
CA THR A 113 6.92 2.61 8.34
C THR A 113 6.65 3.55 9.52
N GLY A 114 5.80 3.12 10.47
CA GLY A 114 5.52 3.90 11.68
C GLY A 114 6.78 4.23 12.47
N ARG A 115 7.66 3.24 12.72
CA ARG A 115 8.94 3.47 13.40
C ARG A 115 9.85 4.43 12.64
N VAL A 116 9.90 4.34 11.31
CA VAL A 116 10.68 5.29 10.50
C VAL A 116 10.15 6.71 10.70
N LEU A 117 8.83 6.92 10.63
CA LEU A 117 8.23 8.24 10.80
C LEU A 117 8.35 8.82 12.22
N GLU A 118 8.49 7.96 13.23
CA GLU A 118 8.74 8.37 14.63
C GLU A 118 10.21 8.75 14.89
N GLN A 119 11.15 8.15 14.17
CA GLN A 119 12.57 8.23 14.49
C GLN A 119 13.38 9.10 13.54
N GLU A 120 12.89 9.31 12.33
CA GLU A 120 13.67 9.95 11.28
C GLU A 120 13.06 11.27 10.83
N PRO A 121 13.90 12.30 10.62
CA PRO A 121 13.41 13.57 10.10
C PRO A 121 13.01 13.44 8.63
N LEU A 122 11.97 14.17 8.23
CA LEU A 122 11.40 14.08 6.88
C LEU A 122 12.35 14.52 5.76
N ASP A 123 13.34 15.34 6.05
CA ASP A 123 14.37 15.78 5.11
C ASP A 123 15.55 14.80 4.98
N ARG A 124 15.60 13.73 5.80
CA ARG A 124 16.62 12.70 5.65
C ARG A 124 16.51 12.02 4.30
N GLN A 125 17.63 11.92 3.59
CA GLN A 125 17.74 11.15 2.36
C GLN A 125 17.91 9.66 2.65
N ALA A 126 17.31 8.84 1.80
CA ALA A 126 17.58 7.41 1.76
C ALA A 126 19.07 7.14 1.43
N PRO A 127 19.64 6.01 1.85
CA PRO A 127 20.99 5.63 1.43
C PRO A 127 21.02 5.33 -0.07
N PRO A 128 22.17 5.55 -0.74
CA PRO A 128 22.43 4.99 -2.06
C PRO A 128 22.35 3.46 -2.02
N GLY A 129 21.74 2.86 -3.03
CA GLY A 129 21.57 1.41 -3.05
C GLY A 129 20.84 0.92 -4.30
N PRO A 130 20.48 -0.37 -4.35
CA PRO A 130 19.83 -0.95 -5.52
C PRO A 130 18.51 -0.27 -5.92
N ARG A 131 17.80 0.30 -4.94
CA ARG A 131 16.57 1.06 -5.22
C ARG A 131 16.84 2.45 -5.78
N PHE A 132 17.92 3.11 -5.33
CA PHE A 132 18.29 4.46 -5.73
C PHE A 132 19.70 4.44 -6.32
N THR A 133 19.79 4.23 -7.63
CA THR A 133 21.07 4.23 -8.38
C THR A 133 21.55 5.62 -8.75
N GLY A 134 20.69 6.64 -8.59
CA GLY A 134 21.00 8.06 -8.78
C GLY A 134 20.93 8.83 -7.47
N GLU A 135 20.32 10.00 -7.47
CA GLU A 135 20.10 10.81 -6.28
C GLU A 135 19.00 10.17 -5.40
N PRO A 136 19.31 9.80 -4.14
CA PRO A 136 18.33 9.20 -3.25
C PRO A 136 17.20 10.16 -2.86
N ALA A 137 15.99 9.63 -2.76
CA ALA A 137 14.83 10.41 -2.34
C ALA A 137 14.89 10.77 -0.84
N THR A 138 14.30 11.90 -0.46
CA THR A 138 14.05 12.23 0.94
C THR A 138 12.87 11.42 1.50
N LEU A 139 12.80 11.26 2.82
CA LEU A 139 11.67 10.62 3.49
C LEU A 139 10.34 11.31 3.16
N ALA A 140 10.31 12.63 3.15
CA ALA A 140 9.11 13.40 2.74
C ALA A 140 8.63 13.02 1.35
N TRP A 141 9.52 12.92 0.38
CA TRP A 141 9.16 12.54 -0.98
C TRP A 141 8.59 11.12 -1.04
N ILE A 142 9.22 10.18 -0.32
CA ILE A 142 8.75 8.79 -0.22
C ILE A 142 7.35 8.75 0.40
N CYS A 143 7.12 9.50 1.49
CA CYS A 143 5.81 9.58 2.14
C CYS A 143 4.72 10.09 1.19
N PHE A 144 4.99 11.16 0.45
CA PHE A 144 4.04 11.68 -0.56
C PHE A 144 3.78 10.67 -1.68
N HIS A 145 4.82 10.00 -2.16
CA HIS A 145 4.66 8.99 -3.20
C HIS A 145 3.79 7.83 -2.72
N VAL A 146 4.09 7.28 -1.53
CA VAL A 146 3.32 6.16 -0.96
C VAL A 146 1.88 6.57 -0.64
N LEU A 147 1.67 7.78 -0.11
CA LEU A 147 0.32 8.31 0.13
C LEU A 147 -0.48 8.45 -1.17
N GLN A 148 0.14 8.96 -2.24
CA GLN A 148 -0.47 9.06 -3.57
C GLN A 148 -0.87 7.69 -4.11
N GLU A 149 -0.01 6.67 -3.96
CA GLU A 149 -0.30 5.30 -4.37
C GLU A 149 -1.52 4.74 -3.62
N TYR A 150 -1.57 4.91 -2.30
CA TYR A 150 -2.72 4.49 -1.50
C TYR A 150 -4.01 5.19 -1.93
N ALA A 151 -3.99 6.51 -2.05
CA ALA A 151 -5.17 7.30 -2.42
C ALA A 151 -5.71 6.92 -3.80
N ARG A 152 -4.80 6.78 -4.79
CA ARG A 152 -5.13 6.35 -6.14
C ARG A 152 -5.75 4.97 -6.16
N HIS A 153 -5.17 4.03 -5.44
CA HIS A 153 -5.60 2.64 -5.42
C HIS A 153 -6.84 2.41 -4.56
N ALA A 154 -7.09 3.22 -3.53
CA ALA A 154 -8.35 3.21 -2.81
C ALA A 154 -9.52 3.55 -3.74
N GLY A 155 -9.38 4.60 -4.59
CA GLY A 155 -10.39 4.92 -5.60
C GLY A 155 -10.58 3.83 -6.67
N HIS A 156 -9.53 3.10 -7.04
CA HIS A 156 -9.67 1.92 -7.91
C HIS A 156 -10.48 0.80 -7.23
N LEU A 157 -10.23 0.56 -5.94
CA LEU A 157 -10.98 -0.43 -5.16
C LEU A 157 -12.44 -0.04 -4.99
N ASP A 158 -12.78 1.24 -4.87
CA ASP A 158 -14.18 1.69 -4.82
C ASP A 158 -14.96 1.17 -6.01
N ILE A 159 -14.42 1.36 -7.21
CA ILE A 159 -15.05 0.91 -8.46
C ILE A 159 -15.14 -0.63 -8.49
N ALA A 160 -14.09 -1.34 -8.13
CA ALA A 160 -14.08 -2.80 -8.17
C ALA A 160 -15.07 -3.41 -7.16
N VAL A 161 -15.18 -2.84 -5.96
CA VAL A 161 -16.12 -3.26 -4.92
C VAL A 161 -17.56 -2.99 -5.34
N GLU A 162 -17.83 -1.83 -5.94
CA GLU A 162 -19.16 -1.50 -6.48
C GLU A 162 -19.58 -2.48 -7.57
N LEU A 163 -18.70 -2.77 -8.54
CA LEU A 163 -18.95 -3.73 -9.62
C LEU A 163 -19.17 -5.17 -9.11
N ALA A 164 -18.57 -5.52 -7.98
CA ALA A 164 -18.78 -6.80 -7.30
C ALA A 164 -20.04 -6.83 -6.43
N GLY A 165 -20.83 -5.75 -6.38
CA GLY A 165 -22.03 -5.65 -5.52
C GLY A 165 -21.70 -5.43 -4.04
N GLY A 166 -20.50 -5.00 -3.72
CA GLY A 166 -20.09 -4.67 -2.36
C GLY A 166 -20.61 -3.32 -1.86
N PRO A 167 -20.27 -2.93 -0.61
CA PRO A 167 -20.73 -1.67 -0.03
C PRO A 167 -20.12 -0.46 -0.72
N LEU A 168 -20.98 0.52 -1.02
CA LEU A 168 -20.58 1.81 -1.59
C LEU A 168 -19.96 2.71 -0.52
N GLY A 169 -19.08 3.59 -0.97
CA GLY A 169 -18.61 4.73 -0.20
C GLY A 169 -17.36 4.49 0.63
N GLU A 170 -16.95 5.58 1.26
CA GLU A 170 -15.80 5.68 2.16
C GLU A 170 -16.06 5.02 3.53
#